data_17b8bd728acd8de54ba09f337aff32f4
#
_entry.id   17b8bd728acd8de54ba09f337aff32f4
#
_cell.length_a   1.000
_cell.length_b   1.000
_cell.length_c   1.000
_cell.angle_alpha   90.00
_cell.angle_beta   90.00
_cell.angle_gamma   90.00
#
_symmetry.space_group_name_H-M   'P 1'
#
loop_
_entity.id
_entity.type
_entity.pdbx_description
1 polymer ?
#
loop_
_entity_poly.entity_id
_entity_poly.type
_entity_poly.pdbx_seq_one_letter_code
_entity_poly.pdbx_strand_id
1 'polypeptide(L)'
;MSMLTDIATIARWEVKKSFSMMSRDVLPLAGVLFILLVLVTGFSAQSGLHLQDGMYLVGVDDPQVAQLIAADARFSVYQLDAAVLDANRNAFDVVITRGMVFAQGTDRSNAALKTLSRDYGRYVNSVYNTETDLFAAYPLWIDSVRVKSELSFLATQSGQYISAAPSRAAPVPDGPVQNIPNPPPGLSVTEDQLRAELVRSNAQDSRISRYTEVLSSGDAMGSFKTPSQLSPPLPFDSIIFVFIFIFPLYFTSQFFMMSIMNERIERKGEILLSTPLRASSVILGKALPYFIGMLVICAGLTLYLRAPLLIILPLIPIIFFFLANALLIGMLSRSFKELSFISIFFSTVATAYLFFPSIFANVHVISLISPLTLIVLTIQGTAWTFTDYLYSTSLFWLTGAVLFYIAVKNFKDERLFSEKPLPTRMREFLSEILPREYPFTSLFLLSGVSIPFVFMVQMMCLVLFFNLPMPWSLVFLLLFAALIEEFAKGIGIYTIYSREAGFFTWKNLILASAATALGFLVAEKLLLLVTIAQISDSVFGSILFLSLGALWLPLLLHFVGVLIVATCLKLGGKRWFVPGLVIAMVVHCLYNLYFILGWF
;
A
#
# COMPACT_ATOMS: atom_id res chain seq x y z
N MET A 1 -7.25 -20.43 -38.38
CA MET A 1 -7.45 -18.99 -38.09
C MET A 1 -6.34 -18.54 -37.17
N SER A 2 -5.87 -17.29 -37.24
CA SER A 2 -4.84 -16.81 -36.31
C SER A 2 -5.46 -16.57 -34.93
N MET A 3 -4.70 -16.71 -33.85
CA MET A 3 -5.13 -16.45 -32.49
C MET A 3 -5.80 -15.06 -32.33
N LEU A 4 -5.30 -14.08 -33.08
CA LEU A 4 -5.81 -12.70 -33.04
C LEU A 4 -7.23 -12.59 -33.67
N THR A 5 -7.51 -13.33 -34.77
CA THR A 5 -8.84 -13.35 -35.39
C THR A 5 -9.87 -13.99 -34.47
N ASP A 6 -9.48 -15.03 -33.74
CA ASP A 6 -10.34 -15.71 -32.77
C ASP A 6 -10.70 -14.76 -31.61
N ILE A 7 -9.70 -14.07 -31.05
CA ILE A 7 -9.89 -13.07 -29.97
C ILE A 7 -10.83 -11.95 -30.44
N ALA A 8 -10.61 -11.40 -31.63
CA ALA A 8 -11.44 -10.31 -32.17
C ALA A 8 -12.89 -10.75 -32.41
N THR A 9 -13.10 -11.99 -32.88
CA THR A 9 -14.44 -12.54 -33.11
C THR A 9 -15.20 -12.72 -31.79
N ILE A 10 -14.54 -13.28 -30.78
CA ILE A 10 -15.13 -13.47 -29.46
C ILE A 10 -15.41 -12.12 -28.80
N ALA A 11 -14.50 -11.14 -28.92
CA ALA A 11 -14.70 -9.80 -28.39
C ALA A 11 -15.94 -9.11 -28.99
N ARG A 12 -16.13 -9.19 -30.32
CA ARG A 12 -17.32 -8.66 -30.98
C ARG A 12 -18.60 -9.35 -30.51
N TRP A 13 -18.56 -10.67 -30.35
CA TRP A 13 -19.68 -11.42 -29.81
C TRP A 13 -20.01 -11.03 -28.37
N GLU A 14 -19.00 -10.86 -27.52
CA GLU A 14 -19.17 -10.45 -26.12
C GLU A 14 -19.81 -9.05 -26.01
N VAL A 15 -19.36 -8.10 -26.82
CA VAL A 15 -19.96 -6.76 -26.89
C VAL A 15 -21.43 -6.86 -27.25
N LYS A 16 -21.78 -7.59 -28.35
CA LYS A 16 -23.16 -7.76 -28.80
C LYS A 16 -24.02 -8.43 -27.74
N LYS A 17 -23.50 -9.43 -27.05
CA LYS A 17 -24.18 -10.15 -25.97
C LYS A 17 -24.41 -9.23 -24.76
N SER A 18 -23.43 -8.50 -24.32
CA SER A 18 -23.54 -7.59 -23.17
C SER A 18 -24.60 -6.53 -23.40
N PHE A 19 -24.65 -5.94 -24.58
CA PHE A 19 -25.72 -5.01 -24.95
C PHE A 19 -27.10 -5.67 -25.04
N SER A 20 -27.22 -6.94 -25.46
CA SER A 20 -28.48 -7.64 -25.52
C SER A 20 -29.01 -8.13 -24.16
N MET A 21 -28.14 -8.36 -23.20
CA MET A 21 -28.51 -8.77 -21.84
C MET A 21 -28.98 -7.62 -20.95
N MET A 22 -28.51 -6.40 -21.22
CA MET A 22 -29.03 -5.22 -20.52
C MET A 22 -30.43 -4.94 -21.10
N SER A 23 -31.46 -5.10 -20.26
CA SER A 23 -32.82 -4.77 -20.68
C SER A 23 -32.86 -3.31 -21.16
N ARG A 24 -33.73 -3.04 -22.16
CA ARG A 24 -33.90 -1.69 -22.74
C ARG A 24 -34.16 -0.61 -21.68
N ASP A 25 -34.68 -1.00 -20.51
CA ASP A 25 -35.06 -0.09 -19.43
C ASP A 25 -33.92 0.13 -18.44
N VAL A 26 -33.01 -0.86 -18.24
CA VAL A 26 -31.89 -0.78 -17.27
C VAL A 26 -30.68 -0.07 -17.88
N LEU A 27 -30.47 -0.21 -19.19
CA LEU A 27 -29.33 0.42 -19.87
C LEU A 27 -29.31 1.96 -19.73
N PRO A 28 -30.43 2.68 -20.07
CA PRO A 28 -30.44 4.13 -19.89
C PRO A 28 -30.36 4.55 -18.43
N LEU A 29 -30.98 3.80 -17.50
CA LEU A 29 -30.90 4.10 -16.08
C LEU A 29 -29.48 3.94 -15.55
N ALA A 30 -28.80 2.86 -15.91
CA ALA A 30 -27.40 2.63 -15.54
C ALA A 30 -26.48 3.70 -16.15
N GLY A 31 -26.74 4.09 -17.40
CA GLY A 31 -26.01 5.17 -18.07
C GLY A 31 -26.21 6.52 -17.38
N VAL A 32 -27.44 6.87 -17.03
CA VAL A 32 -27.75 8.11 -16.31
C VAL A 32 -27.10 8.12 -14.93
N LEU A 33 -27.20 7.01 -14.17
CA LEU A 33 -26.55 6.89 -12.86
C LEU A 33 -25.04 7.02 -12.98
N PHE A 34 -24.43 6.41 -13.99
CA PHE A 34 -23.00 6.49 -14.25
C PHE A 34 -22.57 7.93 -14.60
N ILE A 35 -23.31 8.58 -15.51
CA ILE A 35 -23.07 9.99 -15.89
C ILE A 35 -23.24 10.90 -14.67
N LEU A 36 -24.28 10.70 -13.88
CA LEU A 36 -24.54 11.48 -12.67
C LEU A 36 -23.41 11.28 -11.64
N LEU A 37 -22.94 10.06 -11.46
CA LEU A 37 -21.78 9.76 -10.59
C LEU A 37 -20.54 10.48 -11.08
N VAL A 38 -20.22 10.39 -12.38
CA VAL A 38 -19.06 11.07 -12.98
C VAL A 38 -19.19 12.59 -12.85
N LEU A 39 -20.37 13.14 -13.07
CA LEU A 39 -20.63 14.59 -12.92
C LEU A 39 -20.50 15.02 -11.47
N VAL A 40 -21.08 14.30 -10.52
CA VAL A 40 -20.99 14.64 -9.09
C VAL A 40 -19.56 14.53 -8.59
N THR A 41 -18.86 13.43 -8.91
CA THR A 41 -17.46 13.25 -8.52
C THR A 41 -16.54 14.25 -9.21
N GLY A 42 -16.76 14.53 -10.48
CA GLY A 42 -15.96 15.51 -11.20
C GLY A 42 -16.24 16.95 -10.75
N PHE A 43 -17.50 17.28 -10.46
CA PHE A 43 -17.85 18.57 -9.86
C PHE A 43 -17.23 18.71 -8.47
N SER A 44 -17.29 17.65 -7.64
CA SER A 44 -16.64 17.63 -6.34
C SER A 44 -15.12 17.74 -6.42
N ALA A 45 -14.50 17.17 -7.46
CA ALA A 45 -13.06 17.27 -7.68
C ALA A 45 -12.64 18.66 -8.24
N GLN A 46 -13.46 19.29 -9.09
CA GLN A 46 -13.18 20.61 -9.67
C GLN A 46 -13.53 21.77 -8.74
N SER A 47 -14.66 21.68 -8.04
CA SER A 47 -15.04 22.68 -7.05
C SER A 47 -14.25 22.57 -5.75
N GLY A 48 -13.34 21.56 -5.65
CA GLY A 48 -12.84 21.05 -4.40
C GLY A 48 -14.02 20.72 -3.50
N LEU A 49 -14.16 19.50 -3.03
CA LEU A 49 -15.03 19.33 -1.87
C LEU A 49 -14.40 20.20 -0.80
N HIS A 50 -15.00 21.37 -0.57
CA HIS A 50 -14.57 22.33 0.45
C HIS A 50 -14.78 21.79 1.87
N LEU A 51 -14.55 20.49 2.05
CA LEU A 51 -14.58 19.82 3.36
C LEU A 51 -13.50 20.36 4.29
N GLN A 52 -12.49 21.02 3.73
CA GLN A 52 -11.40 21.63 4.48
C GLN A 52 -11.52 23.14 4.57
N ASP A 53 -12.49 23.77 3.88
CA ASP A 53 -12.67 25.20 3.96
C ASP A 53 -13.06 25.63 5.36
N GLY A 54 -12.35 26.63 5.87
CA GLY A 54 -12.56 27.12 7.21
C GLY A 54 -12.24 26.11 8.33
N MET A 55 -11.48 25.05 8.02
CA MET A 55 -11.12 24.02 9.00
C MET A 55 -10.36 24.61 10.19
N TYR A 56 -9.47 25.57 9.94
CA TYR A 56 -8.61 26.17 10.94
C TYR A 56 -9.00 27.63 11.19
N LEU A 57 -9.19 27.98 12.46
CA LEU A 57 -9.49 29.34 12.89
C LEU A 57 -8.18 30.07 13.21
N VAL A 58 -7.86 31.14 12.46
CA VAL A 58 -6.64 31.90 12.66
C VAL A 58 -6.97 33.34 12.95
N GLY A 59 -6.47 33.85 14.08
CA GLY A 59 -6.56 35.27 14.46
C GLY A 59 -5.27 35.99 14.08
N VAL A 60 -5.35 37.12 13.38
CA VAL A 60 -4.18 37.87 12.90
C VAL A 60 -4.37 39.36 13.14
N ASP A 61 -3.33 40.06 13.60
CA ASP A 61 -3.34 41.51 13.78
C ASP A 61 -2.84 42.28 12.53
N ASP A 62 -1.99 41.66 11.73
CA ASP A 62 -1.41 42.27 10.55
C ASP A 62 -2.27 41.97 9.30
N PRO A 63 -2.78 43.01 8.58
CA PRO A 63 -3.59 42.84 7.39
C PRO A 63 -2.85 42.17 6.23
N GLN A 64 -1.54 42.33 6.10
CA GLN A 64 -0.75 41.71 5.02
C GLN A 64 -0.64 40.22 5.25
N VAL A 65 -0.36 39.81 6.50
CA VAL A 65 -0.33 38.41 6.89
C VAL A 65 -1.70 37.76 6.77
N ALA A 66 -2.78 38.49 7.13
CA ALA A 66 -4.16 38.03 6.97
C ALA A 66 -4.50 37.72 5.52
N GLN A 67 -4.13 38.59 4.56
CA GLN A 67 -4.36 38.36 3.13
C GLN A 67 -3.59 37.14 2.61
N LEU A 68 -2.36 36.96 3.07
CA LEU A 68 -1.50 35.85 2.66
C LEU A 68 -2.07 34.51 3.14
N ILE A 69 -2.57 34.44 4.37
CA ILE A 69 -3.17 33.23 4.92
C ILE A 69 -4.55 32.97 4.31
N ALA A 70 -5.35 34.00 4.04
CA ALA A 70 -6.65 33.90 3.39
C ALA A 70 -6.60 33.38 1.95
N ALA A 71 -5.42 33.34 1.32
CA ALA A 71 -5.23 32.69 0.03
C ALA A 71 -5.42 31.18 0.08
N ASP A 72 -5.28 30.56 1.23
CA ASP A 72 -5.59 29.14 1.45
C ASP A 72 -6.97 29.00 2.10
N ALA A 73 -7.92 28.45 1.35
CA ALA A 73 -9.31 28.28 1.76
C ALA A 73 -9.50 27.45 3.05
N ARG A 74 -8.49 26.68 3.46
CA ARG A 74 -8.51 25.89 4.71
C ARG A 74 -8.52 26.76 5.96
N PHE A 75 -8.09 28.03 5.88
CA PHE A 75 -8.03 28.95 7.00
C PHE A 75 -9.21 29.92 6.99
N SER A 76 -9.95 29.98 8.09
CA SER A 76 -10.86 31.08 8.40
C SER A 76 -10.07 32.15 9.16
N VAL A 77 -9.71 33.22 8.45
CA VAL A 77 -8.86 34.28 9.00
C VAL A 77 -9.73 35.39 9.60
N TYR A 78 -9.47 35.72 10.85
CA TYR A 78 -10.09 36.83 11.56
C TYR A 78 -9.04 37.89 11.86
N GLN A 79 -9.20 39.04 11.22
CA GLN A 79 -8.35 40.20 11.47
C GLN A 79 -8.91 40.97 12.67
N LEU A 80 -8.17 41.02 13.77
CA LEU A 80 -8.58 41.68 15.02
C LEU A 80 -7.39 42.39 15.65
N ASP A 81 -7.70 43.40 16.49
CA ASP A 81 -6.64 44.09 17.24
C ASP A 81 -5.87 43.16 18.18
N ALA A 82 -4.56 43.39 18.35
CA ALA A 82 -3.68 42.58 19.17
C ALA A 82 -4.20 42.37 20.60
N ALA A 83 -4.83 43.38 21.20
CA ALA A 83 -5.37 43.29 22.54
C ALA A 83 -6.59 42.33 22.62
N VAL A 84 -7.43 42.30 21.56
CA VAL A 84 -8.59 41.40 21.48
C VAL A 84 -8.12 39.96 21.25
N LEU A 85 -7.11 39.79 20.40
CA LEU A 85 -6.50 38.46 20.13
C LEU A 85 -5.84 37.89 21.38
N ASP A 86 -5.11 38.71 22.11
CA ASP A 86 -4.47 38.30 23.38
C ASP A 86 -5.50 37.87 24.45
N ALA A 87 -6.65 38.56 24.52
CA ALA A 87 -7.71 38.22 25.45
C ALA A 87 -8.48 36.93 25.08
N ASN A 88 -8.52 36.60 23.77
CA ASN A 88 -9.32 35.48 23.22
C ASN A 88 -8.49 34.40 22.57
N ARG A 89 -7.23 34.19 22.97
CA ARG A 89 -6.31 33.22 22.35
C ARG A 89 -6.89 31.81 22.22
N ASN A 90 -7.72 31.43 23.21
CA ASN A 90 -8.31 30.10 23.25
C ASN A 90 -9.47 29.88 22.24
N ALA A 91 -9.92 30.95 21.58
CA ALA A 91 -10.97 30.85 20.55
C ALA A 91 -10.39 30.44 19.16
N PHE A 92 -9.09 30.54 18.98
CA PHE A 92 -8.42 30.30 17.70
C PHE A 92 -7.48 29.10 17.79
N ASP A 93 -7.32 28.37 16.69
CA ASP A 93 -6.35 27.29 16.58
C ASP A 93 -4.92 27.85 16.54
N VAL A 94 -4.73 28.99 15.86
CA VAL A 94 -3.47 29.73 15.78
C VAL A 94 -3.76 31.22 15.91
N VAL A 95 -2.94 31.91 16.68
CA VAL A 95 -2.98 33.37 16.81
C VAL A 95 -1.63 33.93 16.38
N ILE A 96 -1.65 34.90 15.47
CA ILE A 96 -0.47 35.62 15.00
C ILE A 96 -0.64 37.07 15.43
N THR A 97 0.15 37.49 16.40
CA THR A 97 0.08 38.85 16.94
C THR A 97 1.51 39.36 17.26
N ARG A 98 1.77 40.62 16.90
CA ARG A 98 3.10 41.26 17.10
C ARG A 98 4.28 40.44 16.58
N GLY A 99 4.10 39.76 15.45
CA GLY A 99 5.13 38.92 14.84
C GLY A 99 5.39 37.58 15.57
N MET A 100 4.60 37.24 16.59
CA MET A 100 4.68 35.96 17.31
C MET A 100 3.52 35.06 16.93
N VAL A 101 3.78 33.76 16.84
CA VAL A 101 2.79 32.72 16.54
C VAL A 101 2.49 31.93 17.80
N PHE A 102 1.23 31.88 18.22
CA PHE A 102 0.75 31.11 19.34
C PHE A 102 -0.18 30.00 18.88
N ALA A 103 0.06 28.79 19.36
CA ALA A 103 -0.74 27.62 19.10
C ALA A 103 -1.16 26.97 20.44
N GLN A 104 -2.38 26.44 20.52
CA GLN A 104 -2.91 25.89 21.77
C GLN A 104 -2.31 24.53 22.18
N GLY A 105 -1.50 23.90 21.35
CA GLY A 105 -0.96 22.55 21.59
C GLY A 105 -1.96 21.41 21.37
N THR A 106 -3.17 21.70 20.86
CA THR A 106 -4.12 20.67 20.43
C THR A 106 -3.69 20.07 19.09
N ASP A 107 -4.13 18.86 18.78
CA ASP A 107 -3.82 18.21 17.49
C ASP A 107 -4.26 19.07 16.30
N ARG A 108 -5.41 19.75 16.42
CA ARG A 108 -5.93 20.67 15.41
C ARG A 108 -5.05 21.90 15.24
N SER A 109 -4.63 22.50 16.32
CA SER A 109 -3.74 23.66 16.35
C SER A 109 -2.35 23.30 15.77
N ASN A 110 -1.80 22.13 16.12
CA ASN A 110 -0.54 21.65 15.57
C ASN A 110 -0.63 21.38 14.07
N ALA A 111 -1.74 20.83 13.59
CA ALA A 111 -2.01 20.62 12.17
C ALA A 111 -2.14 21.95 11.41
N ALA A 112 -2.82 22.94 12.00
CA ALA A 112 -2.93 24.30 11.47
C ALA A 112 -1.56 24.96 11.35
N LEU A 113 -0.72 24.88 12.40
CA LEU A 113 0.62 25.43 12.42
C LEU A 113 1.53 24.81 11.34
N LYS A 114 1.49 23.48 11.20
CA LYS A 114 2.24 22.76 10.17
C LYS A 114 1.81 23.16 8.76
N THR A 115 0.51 23.33 8.55
CA THR A 115 -0.04 23.77 7.25
C THR A 115 0.41 25.19 6.94
N LEU A 116 0.29 26.10 7.90
CA LEU A 116 0.76 27.48 7.80
C LEU A 116 2.26 27.58 7.49
N SER A 117 3.08 26.80 8.17
CA SER A 117 4.53 26.75 7.91
C SER A 117 4.86 26.29 6.48
N ARG A 118 4.11 25.34 5.94
CA ARG A 118 4.28 24.86 4.57
C ARG A 118 3.87 25.94 3.55
N ASP A 119 2.76 26.62 3.80
CA ASP A 119 2.26 27.65 2.88
C ASP A 119 3.14 28.91 2.91
N TYR A 120 3.67 29.25 4.09
CA TYR A 120 4.72 30.28 4.21
C TYR A 120 5.99 29.91 3.44
N GLY A 121 6.44 28.64 3.54
CA GLY A 121 7.57 28.15 2.75
C GLY A 121 7.32 28.25 1.22
N ARG A 122 6.11 27.95 0.76
CA ARG A 122 5.71 28.12 -0.65
C ARG A 122 5.73 29.60 -1.07
N TYR A 123 5.22 30.47 -0.24
CA TYR A 123 5.23 31.91 -0.48
C TYR A 123 6.67 32.43 -0.58
N VAL A 124 7.52 32.11 0.37
CA VAL A 124 8.93 32.48 0.36
C VAL A 124 9.62 31.99 -0.91
N ASN A 125 9.40 30.73 -1.28
CA ASN A 125 9.95 30.17 -2.53
C ASN A 125 9.40 30.87 -3.77
N SER A 126 8.13 31.27 -3.78
CA SER A 126 7.55 32.01 -4.92
C SER A 126 8.15 33.41 -5.07
N VAL A 127 8.39 34.09 -3.95
CA VAL A 127 9.06 35.41 -3.94
C VAL A 127 10.50 35.26 -4.44
N TYR A 128 11.25 34.26 -3.96
CA TYR A 128 12.62 34.02 -4.41
C TYR A 128 12.71 33.62 -5.89
N ASN A 129 11.75 32.86 -6.39
CA ASN A 129 11.72 32.45 -7.81
C ASN A 129 11.39 33.62 -8.76
N THR A 130 10.79 34.70 -8.27
CA THR A 130 10.52 35.92 -9.06
C THR A 130 11.65 36.93 -9.02
N GLU A 131 12.60 36.76 -8.10
CA GLU A 131 13.77 37.66 -7.97
C GLU A 131 14.78 37.35 -9.07
N THR A 132 15.20 38.41 -9.80
CA THR A 132 16.18 38.28 -10.88
C THR A 132 17.62 38.27 -10.37
N ASP A 133 17.87 38.78 -9.17
CA ASP A 133 19.16 38.76 -8.50
C ASP A 133 19.18 37.62 -7.44
N LEU A 134 19.79 36.50 -7.82
CA LEU A 134 19.93 35.37 -6.93
C LEU A 134 20.69 35.65 -5.64
N PHE A 135 21.62 36.64 -5.66
CA PHE A 135 22.35 37.04 -4.47
C PHE A 135 21.49 37.85 -3.49
N ALA A 136 20.55 38.64 -4.02
CA ALA A 136 19.58 39.34 -3.19
C ALA A 136 18.53 38.37 -2.60
N ALA A 137 18.12 37.36 -3.39
CA ALA A 137 17.16 36.34 -2.95
C ALA A 137 17.74 35.36 -1.93
N TYR A 138 19.02 35.01 -2.06
CA TYR A 138 19.71 34.04 -1.19
C TYR A 138 20.95 34.65 -0.54
N PRO A 139 20.78 35.51 0.47
CA PRO A 139 21.91 36.19 1.14
C PRO A 139 22.80 35.24 1.95
N LEU A 140 22.40 33.99 2.10
CA LEU A 140 23.17 32.93 2.79
C LEU A 140 23.56 31.84 1.80
N TRP A 141 24.87 31.61 1.64
CA TRP A 141 25.39 30.43 0.95
C TRP A 141 25.21 29.23 1.85
N ILE A 142 24.28 28.32 1.50
CA ILE A 142 24.14 27.03 2.16
C ILE A 142 24.90 26.01 1.33
N ASP A 143 26.14 25.73 1.72
CA ASP A 143 26.87 24.60 1.16
C ASP A 143 26.38 23.33 1.86
N SER A 144 25.46 22.60 1.22
CA SER A 144 24.93 21.36 1.76
C SER A 144 25.95 20.25 1.55
N VAL A 145 26.80 20.04 2.54
CA VAL A 145 27.66 18.85 2.60
C VAL A 145 26.76 17.67 2.99
N ARG A 146 26.45 16.79 2.04
CA ARG A 146 25.84 15.51 2.34
C ARG A 146 26.87 14.64 3.04
N VAL A 147 26.88 14.66 4.36
CA VAL A 147 27.61 13.65 5.15
C VAL A 147 26.81 12.35 5.04
N LYS A 148 27.33 11.37 4.31
CA LYS A 148 26.80 10.00 4.39
C LYS A 148 27.07 9.52 5.81
N SER A 149 26.04 9.45 6.64
CA SER A 149 26.10 8.73 7.88
C SER A 149 26.23 7.24 7.53
N GLU A 150 27.41 6.68 7.71
CA GLU A 150 27.59 5.24 7.77
C GLU A 150 26.94 4.77 9.07
N LEU A 151 25.66 4.41 8.99
CA LEU A 151 25.00 3.68 10.07
C LEU A 151 25.68 2.32 10.19
N SER A 152 26.65 2.23 11.08
CA SER A 152 27.30 0.98 11.44
C SER A 152 26.34 0.16 12.32
N PHE A 153 25.53 -0.70 11.69
CA PHE A 153 24.70 -1.66 12.42
C PHE A 153 25.50 -2.72 13.19
N LEU A 154 26.82 -2.77 13.00
CA LEU A 154 27.73 -3.65 13.75
C LEU A 154 27.96 -3.19 15.20
N ALA A 155 27.72 -1.92 15.54
CA ALA A 155 27.93 -1.42 16.91
C ALA A 155 26.86 -1.89 17.90
N THR A 156 25.72 -2.39 17.43
CA THR A 156 24.61 -2.81 18.30
C THR A 156 24.80 -4.23 18.84
N GLN A 157 25.68 -5.03 18.25
CA GLN A 157 25.91 -6.42 18.71
C GLN A 157 26.97 -6.58 19.81
N SER A 158 27.78 -5.57 20.10
CA SER A 158 28.90 -5.75 21.03
C SER A 158 28.80 -4.99 22.35
N GLY A 159 27.72 -4.25 22.63
CA GLY A 159 27.55 -3.57 23.94
C GLY A 159 28.69 -2.62 24.32
N GLN A 160 29.61 -2.35 23.42
CA GLN A 160 30.71 -1.42 23.65
C GLN A 160 30.41 -0.09 22.97
N TYR A 161 30.11 0.92 23.78
CA TYR A 161 30.14 2.31 23.35
C TYR A 161 31.59 2.64 22.99
N ILE A 162 31.95 2.57 21.71
CA ILE A 162 33.17 3.16 21.20
C ILE A 162 32.90 4.66 21.16
N SER A 163 33.42 5.36 22.17
CA SER A 163 33.53 6.81 22.14
C SER A 163 34.31 7.18 20.87
N ALA A 164 33.62 7.75 19.88
CA ALA A 164 34.28 8.25 18.69
C ALA A 164 35.20 9.38 19.09
N ALA A 165 36.49 9.10 19.06
CA ALA A 165 37.49 10.14 19.17
C ALA A 165 37.29 11.15 18.03
N PRO A 166 37.38 12.46 18.27
CA PRO A 166 37.19 13.46 17.24
C PRO A 166 38.23 13.26 16.15
N SER A 167 37.76 12.90 14.92
CA SER A 167 38.64 12.85 13.77
C SER A 167 39.26 14.24 13.55
N ARG A 168 40.57 14.25 13.45
CA ARG A 168 41.40 15.43 13.18
C ARG A 168 40.79 16.25 12.05
N ALA A 169 40.45 17.48 12.37
CA ALA A 169 40.06 18.48 11.39
C ALA A 169 41.13 18.57 10.29
N ALA A 170 40.70 18.53 9.04
CA ALA A 170 41.56 18.86 7.92
C ALA A 170 42.08 20.30 8.08
N PRO A 171 43.31 20.60 7.66
CA PRO A 171 43.86 21.94 7.82
C PRO A 171 43.03 22.93 7.02
N VAL A 172 42.53 23.95 7.71
CA VAL A 172 41.85 25.11 7.12
C VAL A 172 42.91 25.89 6.32
N PRO A 173 42.64 26.25 5.04
CA PRO A 173 43.54 27.13 4.30
C PRO A 173 43.59 28.50 4.97
N ASP A 174 44.80 29.00 5.22
CA ASP A 174 45.03 30.35 5.71
C ASP A 174 44.55 31.40 4.69
N GLY A 175 43.31 31.89 4.86
CA GLY A 175 42.79 33.06 4.20
C GLY A 175 42.50 34.14 5.26
N PRO A 176 42.58 35.44 4.92
CA PRO A 176 42.40 36.50 5.91
C PRO A 176 40.98 36.47 6.49
N VAL A 177 40.95 36.30 7.82
CA VAL A 177 39.69 36.35 8.59
C VAL A 177 39.14 37.77 8.48
N GLN A 178 38.05 37.95 7.71
CA GLN A 178 37.28 39.17 7.75
C GLN A 178 36.56 39.25 9.11
N ASN A 179 36.72 40.37 9.78
CA ASN A 179 36.07 40.68 11.05
C ASN A 179 34.55 40.55 10.92
N ILE A 180 34.02 39.53 11.56
CA ILE A 180 32.56 39.41 11.76
C ILE A 180 32.16 40.45 12.82
N PRO A 181 31.21 41.33 12.59
CA PRO A 181 30.72 42.26 13.60
C PRO A 181 30.21 41.47 14.82
N ASN A 182 30.59 41.93 16.01
CA ASN A 182 30.10 41.37 17.25
C ASN A 182 28.57 41.35 17.28
N PRO A 183 27.93 40.23 17.71
CA PRO A 183 26.49 40.18 17.87
C PRO A 183 26.00 41.24 18.87
N PRO A 184 24.78 41.77 18.69
CA PRO A 184 24.25 42.81 19.58
C PRO A 184 24.19 42.31 21.02
N PRO A 185 24.53 43.17 22.02
CA PRO A 185 24.53 42.81 23.43
C PRO A 185 23.11 42.52 23.91
N GLY A 186 22.78 41.27 24.20
CA GLY A 186 21.48 40.88 24.73
C GLY A 186 21.15 39.38 24.70
N LEU A 187 21.89 38.56 23.97
CA LEU A 187 21.67 37.11 23.93
C LEU A 187 22.85 36.40 24.65
N SER A 188 22.79 36.32 25.95
CA SER A 188 23.70 35.47 26.74
C SER A 188 23.13 34.05 26.81
N VAL A 189 23.10 33.36 25.67
CA VAL A 189 22.84 31.92 25.64
C VAL A 189 24.21 31.24 25.60
N THR A 190 24.55 30.49 26.64
CA THR A 190 25.79 29.71 26.68
C THR A 190 25.70 28.56 25.66
N GLU A 191 26.85 28.19 25.09
CA GLU A 191 26.96 27.09 24.11
C GLU A 191 26.32 25.78 24.62
N ASP A 192 26.42 25.54 25.93
CA ASP A 192 25.80 24.38 26.58
C ASP A 192 24.26 24.47 26.64
N GLN A 193 23.71 25.67 26.76
CA GLN A 193 22.26 25.88 26.67
C GLN A 193 21.75 25.68 25.25
N LEU A 194 22.49 26.13 24.26
CA LEU A 194 22.18 25.91 22.85
C LEU A 194 22.26 24.42 22.46
N ARG A 195 23.26 23.72 22.97
CA ARG A 195 23.39 22.26 22.80
C ARG A 195 22.28 21.50 23.50
N ALA A 196 21.93 21.90 24.73
CA ALA A 196 20.82 21.29 25.47
C ALA A 196 19.46 21.50 24.77
N GLU A 197 19.23 22.69 24.17
CA GLU A 197 18.04 23.01 23.43
C GLU A 197 18.00 22.27 22.06
N LEU A 198 19.14 22.18 21.36
CA LEU A 198 19.28 21.38 20.13
C LEU A 198 19.07 19.88 20.37
N VAL A 199 19.55 19.35 21.48
CA VAL A 199 19.32 17.95 21.87
C VAL A 199 17.86 17.74 22.23
N ARG A 200 17.22 18.71 22.91
CA ARG A 200 15.77 18.66 23.20
C ARG A 200 14.93 18.77 21.93
N SER A 201 15.24 19.69 21.03
CA SER A 201 14.50 19.87 19.78
C SER A 201 14.68 18.68 18.83
N ASN A 202 15.90 18.13 18.71
CA ASN A 202 16.15 16.90 17.94
C ASN A 202 15.52 15.65 18.57
N ALA A 203 15.43 15.58 19.91
CA ALA A 203 14.72 14.50 20.58
C ALA A 203 13.21 14.59 20.38
N GLN A 204 12.64 15.81 20.27
CA GLN A 204 11.21 16.00 20.03
C GLN A 204 10.79 15.81 18.56
N ASP A 205 11.68 16.02 17.58
CA ASP A 205 11.36 15.96 16.15
C ASP A 205 11.74 14.64 15.47
N SER A 206 12.48 13.75 16.14
CA SER A 206 12.77 12.45 15.56
C SER A 206 11.51 11.57 15.63
N ARG A 207 10.98 11.18 14.48
CA ARG A 207 9.84 10.25 14.38
C ARG A 207 10.10 8.92 15.10
N ILE A 208 11.38 8.56 15.24
CA ILE A 208 11.83 7.38 15.98
C ILE A 208 11.67 7.58 17.49
N SER A 209 11.91 8.80 18.04
CA SER A 209 11.72 9.07 19.46
C SER A 209 10.26 8.98 19.90
N ARG A 210 9.30 9.29 19.02
CA ARG A 210 7.86 9.11 19.32
C ARG A 210 7.50 7.64 19.51
N TYR A 211 8.05 6.75 18.69
CA TYR A 211 7.84 5.30 18.87
C TYR A 211 8.59 4.75 20.09
N THR A 212 9.76 5.27 20.37
CA THR A 212 10.55 4.89 21.56
C THR A 212 9.93 5.42 22.84
N GLU A 213 9.36 6.63 22.83
CA GLU A 213 8.65 7.23 23.97
C GLU A 213 7.34 6.48 24.30
N VAL A 214 6.61 6.01 23.29
CA VAL A 214 5.43 5.15 23.46
C VAL A 214 5.79 3.79 24.04
N LEU A 215 6.99 3.27 23.69
CA LEU A 215 7.47 1.97 24.16
C LEU A 215 8.22 2.07 25.51
N SER A 216 8.81 3.22 25.83
CA SER A 216 9.63 3.43 27.04
C SER A 216 8.90 4.15 28.17
N SER A 217 7.76 4.77 27.94
CA SER A 217 6.93 5.35 29.00
C SER A 217 6.22 4.23 29.78
N GLY A 218 6.99 3.55 30.62
CA GLY A 218 6.47 2.63 31.63
C GLY A 218 5.70 3.32 32.77
N ASP A 219 5.30 4.57 32.58
CA ASP A 219 4.56 5.32 33.58
C ASP A 219 3.11 5.55 33.15
N ALA A 220 2.28 5.04 34.00
CA ALA A 220 0.84 5.28 34.15
C ALA A 220 -0.04 4.69 33.05
N MET A 221 -1.07 4.02 33.47
CA MET A 221 -2.36 3.77 32.79
C MET A 221 -2.92 5.02 32.08
N GLY A 222 -2.12 5.67 31.25
CA GLY A 222 -2.48 6.73 30.33
C GLY A 222 -3.10 6.11 29.08
N SER A 223 -4.22 6.64 28.64
CA SER A 223 -5.01 6.25 27.48
C SER A 223 -4.16 5.64 26.36
N PHE A 224 -4.34 4.34 26.11
CA PHE A 224 -3.69 3.64 25.01
C PHE A 224 -4.00 4.39 23.70
N LYS A 225 -2.96 4.98 23.09
CA LYS A 225 -3.11 5.66 21.80
C LYS A 225 -3.30 4.61 20.70
N THR A 226 -4.23 4.83 19.81
CA THR A 226 -4.38 3.99 18.62
C THR A 226 -3.31 4.34 17.59
N PRO A 227 -2.89 3.41 16.70
CA PRO A 227 -1.97 3.72 15.62
C PRO A 227 -2.44 4.88 14.73
N SER A 228 -3.75 5.07 14.56
CA SER A 228 -4.34 6.19 13.82
C SER A 228 -4.07 7.54 14.47
N GLN A 229 -4.00 7.61 15.79
CA GLN A 229 -3.68 8.84 16.54
C GLN A 229 -2.20 9.23 16.43
N LEU A 230 -1.34 8.26 16.10
CA LEU A 230 0.10 8.48 15.85
C LEU A 230 0.39 8.86 14.39
N SER A 231 -0.61 8.75 13.51
CA SER A 231 -0.48 9.04 12.09
C SER A 231 -0.62 10.54 11.81
N PRO A 232 0.08 11.07 10.78
CA PRO A 232 -0.19 12.42 10.31
C PRO A 232 -1.64 12.54 9.81
N PRO A 233 -2.24 13.76 9.84
CA PRO A 233 -3.59 13.97 9.35
C PRO A 233 -3.71 13.52 7.89
N LEU A 234 -4.81 12.82 7.59
CA LEU A 234 -5.05 12.24 6.26
C LEU A 234 -5.21 13.34 5.21
N PRO A 235 -4.52 13.27 4.07
CA PRO A 235 -4.70 14.21 2.96
C PRO A 235 -5.99 13.85 2.21
N PHE A 236 -7.10 14.49 2.55
CA PHE A 236 -8.43 14.21 1.97
C PHE A 236 -8.49 14.36 0.45
N ASP A 237 -7.73 15.28 -0.13
CA ASP A 237 -7.68 15.48 -1.59
C ASP A 237 -7.22 14.20 -2.32
N SER A 238 -6.18 13.54 -1.79
CA SER A 238 -5.69 12.27 -2.33
C SER A 238 -6.75 11.16 -2.27
N ILE A 239 -7.58 11.15 -1.24
CA ILE A 239 -8.66 10.18 -1.05
C ILE A 239 -9.69 10.29 -2.18
N ILE A 240 -10.14 11.50 -2.51
CA ILE A 240 -11.13 11.74 -3.55
C ILE A 240 -10.62 11.28 -4.91
N PHE A 241 -9.39 11.65 -5.28
CA PHE A 241 -8.79 11.25 -6.56
C PHE A 241 -8.67 9.73 -6.69
N VAL A 242 -8.30 9.05 -5.63
CA VAL A 242 -8.21 7.59 -5.62
C VAL A 242 -9.57 6.95 -5.87
N PHE A 243 -10.62 7.43 -5.19
CA PHE A 243 -11.98 6.90 -5.37
C PHE A 243 -12.54 7.10 -6.77
N ILE A 244 -12.29 8.26 -7.40
CA ILE A 244 -12.75 8.57 -8.75
C ILE A 244 -12.29 7.51 -9.75
N PHE A 245 -11.06 6.99 -9.62
CA PHE A 245 -10.53 5.99 -10.53
C PHE A 245 -10.91 4.55 -10.13
N ILE A 246 -10.85 4.20 -8.85
CA ILE A 246 -11.12 2.81 -8.40
C ILE A 246 -12.59 2.44 -8.64
N PHE A 247 -13.52 3.33 -8.36
CA PHE A 247 -14.94 3.02 -8.35
C PHE A 247 -15.47 2.56 -9.73
N PRO A 248 -15.21 3.29 -10.84
CA PRO A 248 -15.62 2.83 -12.18
C PRO A 248 -14.95 1.52 -12.58
N LEU A 249 -13.68 1.33 -12.24
CA LEU A 249 -12.95 0.09 -12.55
C LEU A 249 -13.57 -1.10 -11.84
N TYR A 250 -13.88 -0.93 -10.55
CA TYR A 250 -14.56 -1.96 -9.78
C TYR A 250 -15.91 -2.33 -10.39
N PHE A 251 -16.77 -1.33 -10.68
CA PHE A 251 -18.08 -1.59 -11.28
C PHE A 251 -17.99 -2.29 -12.64
N THR A 252 -17.07 -1.84 -13.50
CA THR A 252 -16.91 -2.49 -14.81
C THR A 252 -16.42 -3.93 -14.67
N SER A 253 -15.56 -4.21 -13.68
CA SER A 253 -15.15 -5.59 -13.39
C SER A 253 -16.30 -6.48 -12.94
N GLN A 254 -17.31 -5.94 -12.23
CA GLN A 254 -18.51 -6.66 -11.84
C GLN A 254 -19.34 -7.09 -13.06
N PHE A 255 -19.44 -6.25 -14.09
CA PHE A 255 -20.13 -6.64 -15.34
C PHE A 255 -19.42 -7.80 -16.04
N PHE A 256 -18.09 -7.77 -16.09
CA PHE A 256 -17.33 -8.89 -16.64
C PHE A 256 -17.52 -10.18 -15.84
N MET A 257 -17.47 -10.10 -14.52
CA MET A 257 -17.70 -11.22 -13.62
C MET A 257 -19.11 -11.80 -13.81
N MET A 258 -20.13 -10.94 -13.93
CA MET A 258 -21.51 -11.33 -14.22
C MET A 258 -21.66 -11.99 -15.59
N SER A 259 -20.93 -11.51 -16.61
CA SER A 259 -20.94 -12.15 -17.93
C SER A 259 -20.43 -13.59 -17.87
N ILE A 260 -19.33 -13.85 -17.15
CA ILE A 260 -18.79 -15.21 -16.96
C ILE A 260 -19.79 -16.08 -16.20
N MET A 261 -20.39 -15.55 -15.14
CA MET A 261 -21.38 -16.27 -14.32
C MET A 261 -22.64 -16.63 -15.11
N ASN A 262 -23.17 -15.70 -15.91
CA ASN A 262 -24.36 -15.93 -16.74
C ASN A 262 -24.14 -17.06 -17.77
N GLU A 263 -22.94 -17.14 -18.38
CA GLU A 263 -22.61 -18.24 -19.29
C GLU A 263 -22.62 -19.59 -18.60
N ARG A 264 -22.20 -19.62 -17.35
CA ARG A 264 -22.26 -20.82 -16.55
C ARG A 264 -23.71 -21.22 -16.23
N ILE A 265 -24.55 -20.27 -15.77
CA ILE A 265 -25.95 -20.53 -15.40
C ILE A 265 -26.76 -20.93 -16.64
N GLU A 266 -26.58 -20.25 -17.76
CA GLU A 266 -27.30 -20.50 -19.02
C GLU A 266 -26.70 -21.66 -19.83
N ARG A 267 -25.60 -22.28 -19.33
CA ARG A 267 -24.82 -23.33 -20.02
C ARG A 267 -24.33 -22.97 -21.42
N LYS A 268 -24.35 -21.70 -21.79
CA LYS A 268 -23.82 -21.20 -23.07
C LYS A 268 -22.30 -21.42 -23.21
N GLY A 269 -21.58 -21.57 -22.09
CA GLY A 269 -20.20 -21.93 -22.08
C GLY A 269 -19.88 -23.29 -22.70
N GLU A 270 -20.86 -24.26 -22.69
CA GLU A 270 -20.70 -25.57 -23.34
C GLU A 270 -20.49 -25.42 -24.85
N ILE A 271 -21.23 -24.50 -25.48
CA ILE A 271 -21.08 -24.20 -26.92
C ILE A 271 -19.69 -23.63 -27.21
N LEU A 272 -19.16 -22.76 -26.37
CA LEU A 272 -17.82 -22.19 -26.53
C LEU A 272 -16.73 -23.25 -26.36
N LEU A 273 -16.89 -24.15 -25.39
CA LEU A 273 -15.94 -25.22 -25.08
C LEU A 273 -15.98 -26.34 -26.12
N SER A 274 -17.11 -26.53 -26.84
CA SER A 274 -17.19 -27.48 -27.96
C SER A 274 -16.54 -26.98 -29.26
N THR A 275 -16.15 -25.70 -29.31
CA THR A 275 -15.42 -25.14 -30.46
C THR A 275 -13.92 -25.49 -30.39
N PRO A 276 -13.22 -25.61 -31.53
CA PRO A 276 -11.79 -25.90 -31.54
C PRO A 276 -10.91 -24.69 -31.16
N LEU A 277 -11.44 -23.79 -30.34
CA LEU A 277 -10.73 -22.59 -29.88
C LEU A 277 -9.89 -22.88 -28.64
N ARG A 278 -8.74 -22.21 -28.53
CA ARG A 278 -7.91 -22.30 -27.34
C ARG A 278 -8.57 -21.55 -26.17
N ALA A 279 -8.54 -22.15 -24.97
CA ALA A 279 -9.08 -21.51 -23.75
C ALA A 279 -8.54 -20.08 -23.54
N SER A 280 -7.24 -19.84 -23.82
CA SER A 280 -6.64 -18.50 -23.74
C SER A 280 -7.28 -17.51 -24.71
N SER A 281 -7.59 -17.92 -25.96
CA SER A 281 -8.24 -17.04 -26.94
C SER A 281 -9.66 -16.68 -26.51
N VAL A 282 -10.38 -17.63 -25.93
CA VAL A 282 -11.75 -17.39 -25.41
C VAL A 282 -11.70 -16.38 -24.26
N ILE A 283 -10.86 -16.62 -23.29
CA ILE A 283 -10.75 -15.76 -22.09
C ILE A 283 -10.30 -14.35 -22.47
N LEU A 284 -9.23 -14.23 -23.29
CA LEU A 284 -8.74 -12.93 -23.73
C LEU A 284 -9.77 -12.17 -24.57
N GLY A 285 -10.48 -12.89 -25.46
CA GLY A 285 -11.53 -12.30 -26.28
C GLY A 285 -12.68 -11.77 -25.44
N LYS A 286 -13.05 -12.45 -24.37
CA LYS A 286 -14.07 -12.00 -23.43
C LYS A 286 -13.62 -10.82 -22.55
N ALA A 287 -12.38 -10.84 -22.10
CA ALA A 287 -11.83 -9.78 -21.26
C ALA A 287 -11.58 -8.46 -22.05
N LEU A 288 -11.23 -8.57 -23.33
CA LEU A 288 -10.80 -7.44 -24.16
C LEU A 288 -11.81 -6.27 -24.22
N PRO A 289 -13.14 -6.47 -24.42
CA PRO A 289 -14.08 -5.36 -24.44
C PRO A 289 -14.13 -4.59 -23.11
N TYR A 290 -14.08 -5.31 -22.00
CA TYR A 290 -14.09 -4.71 -20.67
C TYR A 290 -12.78 -3.98 -20.38
N PHE A 291 -11.65 -4.54 -20.84
CA PHE A 291 -10.34 -3.86 -20.74
C PHE A 291 -10.34 -2.53 -21.49
N ILE A 292 -10.81 -2.54 -22.75
CA ILE A 292 -10.91 -1.32 -23.56
C ILE A 292 -11.91 -0.35 -22.94
N GLY A 293 -13.06 -0.83 -22.48
CA GLY A 293 -14.08 -0.01 -21.81
C GLY A 293 -13.51 0.69 -20.57
N MET A 294 -12.78 -0.02 -19.72
CA MET A 294 -12.10 0.56 -18.54
C MET A 294 -11.06 1.60 -18.94
N LEU A 295 -10.25 1.34 -19.97
CA LEU A 295 -9.28 2.31 -20.48
C LEU A 295 -9.96 3.59 -20.99
N VAL A 296 -11.06 3.45 -21.73
CA VAL A 296 -11.83 4.60 -22.23
C VAL A 296 -12.41 5.42 -21.08
N ILE A 297 -12.96 4.75 -20.06
CA ILE A 297 -13.45 5.43 -18.85
C ILE A 297 -12.32 6.18 -18.15
N CYS A 298 -11.17 5.52 -17.93
CA CYS A 298 -10.01 6.15 -17.30
C CYS A 298 -9.48 7.34 -18.12
N ALA A 299 -9.40 7.20 -19.44
CA ALA A 299 -9.00 8.29 -20.33
C ALA A 299 -9.99 9.46 -20.27
N GLY A 300 -11.29 9.19 -20.31
CA GLY A 300 -12.33 10.19 -20.17
C GLY A 300 -12.27 10.94 -18.84
N LEU A 301 -12.08 10.23 -17.73
CA LEU A 301 -11.90 10.83 -16.41
C LEU A 301 -10.62 11.69 -16.34
N THR A 302 -9.52 11.19 -16.89
CA THR A 302 -8.24 11.93 -16.93
C THR A 302 -8.39 13.24 -17.70
N LEU A 303 -9.05 13.21 -18.86
CA LEU A 303 -9.33 14.40 -19.67
C LEU A 303 -10.30 15.36 -18.96
N TYR A 304 -11.34 14.82 -18.32
CA TYR A 304 -12.31 15.62 -17.57
C TYR A 304 -11.66 16.36 -16.40
N LEU A 305 -10.76 15.69 -15.66
CA LEU A 305 -9.98 16.28 -14.57
C LEU A 305 -8.84 17.19 -15.06
N ARG A 306 -8.65 17.33 -16.37
CA ARG A 306 -7.50 18.04 -16.98
C ARG A 306 -6.15 17.57 -16.44
N ALA A 307 -6.08 16.28 -16.05
CA ALA A 307 -4.88 15.68 -15.51
C ALA A 307 -3.94 15.17 -16.63
N PRO A 308 -2.64 15.04 -16.37
CA PRO A 308 -1.70 14.49 -17.34
C PRO A 308 -2.07 13.07 -17.77
N LEU A 309 -1.99 12.77 -19.07
CA LEU A 309 -2.29 11.42 -19.62
C LEU A 309 -1.37 10.31 -19.03
N LEU A 310 -0.26 10.70 -18.44
CA LEU A 310 0.66 9.80 -17.73
C LEU A 310 -0.04 8.97 -16.63
N ILE A 311 -1.15 9.47 -16.09
CA ILE A 311 -1.99 8.76 -15.09
C ILE A 311 -2.52 7.43 -15.63
N ILE A 312 -2.71 7.29 -16.93
CA ILE A 312 -3.24 6.05 -17.53
C ILE A 312 -2.25 4.89 -17.35
N LEU A 313 -0.96 5.17 -17.32
CA LEU A 313 0.07 4.14 -17.24
C LEU A 313 -0.04 3.26 -15.97
N PRO A 314 -0.12 3.79 -14.75
CA PRO A 314 -0.33 2.97 -13.55
C PRO A 314 -1.75 2.36 -13.43
N LEU A 315 -2.73 2.84 -14.20
CA LEU A 315 -4.08 2.25 -14.23
C LEU A 315 -4.14 0.92 -15.01
N ILE A 316 -3.27 0.74 -16.01
CA ILE A 316 -3.26 -0.49 -16.84
C ILE A 316 -3.10 -1.77 -15.99
N PRO A 317 -2.11 -1.91 -15.11
CA PRO A 317 -1.97 -3.09 -14.26
C PRO A 317 -3.12 -3.26 -13.26
N ILE A 318 -3.72 -2.17 -12.80
CA ILE A 318 -4.91 -2.23 -11.94
C ILE A 318 -6.09 -2.83 -12.71
N ILE A 319 -6.34 -2.35 -13.93
CA ILE A 319 -7.40 -2.89 -14.82
C ILE A 319 -7.17 -4.39 -15.06
N PHE A 320 -5.94 -4.77 -15.41
CA PHE A 320 -5.57 -6.16 -15.64
C PHE A 320 -5.83 -7.04 -14.41
N PHE A 321 -5.45 -6.57 -13.24
CA PHE A 321 -5.67 -7.25 -11.97
C PHE A 321 -7.16 -7.41 -11.64
N PHE A 322 -7.97 -6.33 -11.80
CA PHE A 322 -9.42 -6.41 -11.56
C PHE A 322 -10.10 -7.40 -12.50
N LEU A 323 -9.74 -7.43 -13.79
CA LEU A 323 -10.29 -8.39 -14.75
C LEU A 323 -9.86 -9.82 -14.43
N ALA A 324 -8.61 -10.03 -14.00
CA ALA A 324 -8.13 -11.35 -13.60
C ALA A 324 -8.90 -11.89 -12.39
N ASN A 325 -9.13 -11.05 -11.38
CA ASN A 325 -9.94 -11.40 -10.22
C ASN A 325 -11.40 -11.68 -10.61
N ALA A 326 -12.00 -10.81 -11.41
CA ALA A 326 -13.38 -10.95 -11.87
C ALA A 326 -13.58 -12.28 -12.64
N LEU A 327 -12.64 -12.64 -13.51
CA LEU A 327 -12.62 -13.90 -14.22
C LEU A 327 -12.60 -15.10 -13.28
N LEU A 328 -11.63 -15.12 -12.34
CA LEU A 328 -11.47 -16.23 -11.42
C LEU A 328 -12.69 -16.38 -10.50
N ILE A 329 -13.21 -15.28 -9.96
CA ILE A 329 -14.39 -15.26 -9.09
C ILE A 329 -15.62 -15.75 -9.87
N GLY A 330 -15.83 -15.28 -11.11
CA GLY A 330 -16.92 -15.72 -11.97
C GLY A 330 -16.86 -17.22 -12.27
N MET A 331 -15.67 -17.77 -12.49
CA MET A 331 -15.49 -19.21 -12.69
C MET A 331 -15.64 -20.03 -11.39
N LEU A 332 -15.23 -19.49 -10.24
CA LEU A 332 -15.34 -20.19 -8.96
C LEU A 332 -16.76 -20.19 -8.39
N SER A 333 -17.58 -19.20 -8.68
CA SER A 333 -18.91 -19.05 -8.08
C SER A 333 -19.94 -19.93 -8.77
N ARG A 334 -20.84 -20.58 -8.04
CA ARG A 334 -21.96 -21.41 -8.59
C ARG A 334 -23.30 -20.71 -8.52
N SER A 335 -23.42 -19.65 -7.75
CA SER A 335 -24.64 -18.86 -7.60
C SER A 335 -24.33 -17.39 -7.43
N PHE A 336 -25.29 -16.52 -7.69
CA PHE A 336 -25.14 -15.08 -7.47
C PHE A 336 -24.85 -14.72 -6.01
N LYS A 337 -25.36 -15.50 -5.05
CA LYS A 337 -25.05 -15.31 -3.62
C LYS A 337 -23.56 -15.57 -3.31
N GLU A 338 -23.02 -16.69 -3.83
CA GLU A 338 -21.59 -17.00 -3.72
C GLU A 338 -20.73 -15.95 -4.43
N LEU A 339 -21.16 -15.56 -5.66
CA LEU A 339 -20.48 -14.53 -6.44
C LEU A 339 -20.34 -13.23 -5.63
N SER A 340 -21.46 -12.73 -5.09
CA SER A 340 -21.47 -11.49 -4.32
C SER A 340 -20.60 -11.58 -3.07
N PHE A 341 -20.68 -12.70 -2.33
CA PHE A 341 -19.89 -12.89 -1.12
C PHE A 341 -18.38 -12.89 -1.41
N ILE A 342 -17.95 -13.69 -2.40
CA ILE A 342 -16.54 -13.78 -2.77
C ILE A 342 -16.05 -12.45 -3.35
N SER A 343 -16.88 -11.80 -4.19
CA SER A 343 -16.55 -10.51 -4.79
C SER A 343 -16.37 -9.41 -3.75
N ILE A 344 -17.23 -9.33 -2.73
CA ILE A 344 -17.08 -8.34 -1.64
C ILE A 344 -15.76 -8.56 -0.91
N PHE A 345 -15.43 -9.80 -0.57
CA PHE A 345 -14.17 -10.10 0.11
C PHE A 345 -12.96 -9.66 -0.71
N PHE A 346 -12.86 -10.11 -1.96
CA PHE A 346 -11.73 -9.78 -2.83
C PHE A 346 -11.64 -8.29 -3.15
N SER A 347 -12.76 -7.62 -3.37
CA SER A 347 -12.76 -6.18 -3.62
C SER A 347 -12.35 -5.39 -2.40
N THR A 348 -12.74 -5.83 -1.20
CA THR A 348 -12.29 -5.18 0.05
C THR A 348 -10.78 -5.31 0.21
N VAL A 349 -10.22 -6.50 -0.02
CA VAL A 349 -8.75 -6.73 0.00
C VAL A 349 -8.04 -5.84 -1.02
N ALA A 350 -8.49 -5.87 -2.28
CA ALA A 350 -7.88 -5.11 -3.36
C ALA A 350 -7.98 -3.59 -3.12
N THR A 351 -9.14 -3.11 -2.67
CA THR A 351 -9.35 -1.69 -2.38
C THR A 351 -8.51 -1.24 -1.19
N ALA A 352 -8.45 -2.02 -0.11
CA ALA A 352 -7.62 -1.70 1.05
C ALA A 352 -6.13 -1.58 0.66
N TYR A 353 -5.64 -2.53 -0.16
CA TYR A 353 -4.26 -2.49 -0.64
C TYR A 353 -3.97 -1.30 -1.56
N LEU A 354 -4.89 -0.99 -2.46
CA LEU A 354 -4.73 0.14 -3.39
C LEU A 354 -4.85 1.49 -2.69
N PHE A 355 -5.85 1.61 -1.84
CA PHE A 355 -6.27 2.87 -1.25
C PHE A 355 -5.38 3.29 -0.08
N PHE A 356 -5.16 2.39 0.89
CA PHE A 356 -4.49 2.76 2.14
C PHE A 356 -3.07 3.32 1.94
N PRO A 357 -2.16 2.70 1.16
CA PRO A 357 -0.85 3.29 0.93
C PRO A 357 -0.92 4.63 0.18
N SER A 358 -1.84 4.78 -0.78
CA SER A 358 -1.94 5.98 -1.61
C SER A 358 -2.38 7.23 -0.84
N ILE A 359 -3.06 7.07 0.30
CA ILE A 359 -3.39 8.18 1.20
C ILE A 359 -2.12 8.87 1.73
N PHE A 360 -1.06 8.11 1.93
CA PHE A 360 0.21 8.59 2.47
C PHE A 360 1.25 8.93 1.38
N ALA A 361 0.82 9.21 0.15
CA ALA A 361 1.68 9.45 -1.01
C ALA A 361 2.84 10.44 -0.75
N ASN A 362 2.59 11.50 0.00
CA ASN A 362 3.59 12.53 0.31
C ASN A 362 4.29 12.34 1.67
N VAL A 363 3.95 11.31 2.40
CA VAL A 363 4.38 11.15 3.79
C VAL A 363 5.41 10.03 3.94
N HIS A 364 5.29 9.00 3.14
CA HIS A 364 6.09 7.78 3.32
C HIS A 364 6.41 7.09 2.01
N VAL A 365 7.68 6.66 1.84
CA VAL A 365 8.12 5.90 0.65
C VAL A 365 7.34 4.58 0.50
N ILE A 366 6.88 3.98 1.60
CA ILE A 366 6.04 2.77 1.58
C ILE A 366 4.73 3.00 0.78
N SER A 367 4.26 4.24 0.62
CA SER A 367 3.09 4.55 -0.20
C SER A 367 3.24 4.10 -1.66
N LEU A 368 4.47 4.07 -2.19
CA LEU A 368 4.78 3.62 -3.54
C LEU A 368 4.45 2.13 -3.80
N ILE A 369 4.11 1.35 -2.79
CA ILE A 369 3.60 -0.02 -2.97
C ILE A 369 2.30 -0.02 -3.80
N SER A 370 1.49 1.04 -3.72
CA SER A 370 0.25 1.16 -4.48
C SER A 370 0.45 1.94 -5.78
N PRO A 371 0.00 1.40 -6.93
CA PRO A 371 0.01 2.15 -8.20
C PRO A 371 -0.79 3.46 -8.16
N LEU A 372 -1.78 3.57 -7.28
CA LEU A 372 -2.57 4.79 -7.11
C LEU A 372 -1.76 5.94 -6.51
N THR A 373 -0.69 5.64 -5.78
CA THR A 373 0.27 6.64 -5.30
C THR A 373 0.89 7.42 -6.46
N LEU A 374 1.24 6.73 -7.56
CA LEU A 374 1.79 7.38 -8.75
C LEU A 374 0.78 8.36 -9.39
N ILE A 375 -0.51 8.03 -9.32
CA ILE A 375 -1.58 8.91 -9.80
C ILE A 375 -1.64 10.17 -8.94
N VAL A 376 -1.65 10.00 -7.62
CA VAL A 376 -1.66 11.13 -6.67
C VAL A 376 -0.44 12.02 -6.88
N LEU A 377 0.76 11.46 -6.98
CA LEU A 377 1.99 12.20 -7.24
C LEU A 377 1.93 12.97 -8.57
N THR A 378 1.42 12.32 -9.64
CA THR A 378 1.28 12.97 -10.95
C THR A 378 0.32 14.17 -10.91
N ILE A 379 -0.82 14.04 -10.21
CA ILE A 379 -1.79 15.14 -10.05
C ILE A 379 -1.18 16.29 -9.25
N GLN A 380 -0.33 15.98 -8.27
CA GLN A 380 0.36 16.97 -7.47
C GLN A 380 1.59 17.60 -8.15
N GLY A 381 1.89 17.19 -9.40
CA GLY A 381 3.04 17.69 -10.15
C GLY A 381 4.39 17.14 -9.71
N THR A 382 4.39 16.07 -8.90
CA THR A 382 5.62 15.39 -8.47
C THR A 382 6.02 14.34 -9.50
N ALA A 383 7.25 14.42 -10.01
CA ALA A 383 7.78 13.45 -10.95
C ALA A 383 8.13 12.13 -10.23
N TRP A 384 7.90 11.03 -10.92
CA TRP A 384 8.31 9.69 -10.50
C TRP A 384 9.11 9.01 -11.62
N THR A 385 9.94 8.04 -11.25
CA THR A 385 10.85 7.33 -12.14
C THR A 385 10.24 6.05 -12.70
N PHE A 386 10.87 5.47 -13.71
CA PHE A 386 10.47 4.15 -14.22
C PHE A 386 10.65 3.05 -13.18
N THR A 387 11.63 3.17 -12.29
CA THR A 387 11.81 2.24 -11.15
C THR A 387 10.65 2.31 -10.18
N ASP A 388 10.13 3.52 -9.87
CA ASP A 388 8.93 3.69 -9.04
C ASP A 388 7.71 3.03 -9.68
N TYR A 389 7.56 3.17 -11.00
CA TYR A 389 6.50 2.50 -11.75
C TYR A 389 6.61 0.98 -11.64
N LEU A 390 7.77 0.41 -11.89
CA LEU A 390 7.98 -1.05 -11.78
C LEU A 390 7.71 -1.53 -10.36
N TYR A 391 8.21 -0.82 -9.37
CA TYR A 391 7.99 -1.15 -7.97
C TYR A 391 6.51 -1.16 -7.61
N SER A 392 5.79 -0.10 -7.92
CA SER A 392 4.37 0.04 -7.60
C SER A 392 3.48 -0.96 -8.34
N THR A 393 3.81 -1.31 -9.58
CA THR A 393 2.92 -2.08 -10.46
C THR A 393 3.25 -3.56 -10.57
N SER A 394 4.49 -3.98 -10.23
CA SER A 394 4.97 -5.35 -10.42
C SER A 394 4.08 -6.41 -9.75
N LEU A 395 3.62 -6.15 -8.52
CA LEU A 395 2.75 -7.06 -7.79
C LEU A 395 1.40 -7.25 -8.50
N PHE A 396 0.85 -6.19 -9.11
CA PHE A 396 -0.42 -6.25 -9.84
C PHE A 396 -0.26 -7.02 -11.16
N TRP A 397 0.83 -6.79 -11.88
CA TRP A 397 1.16 -7.54 -13.08
C TRP A 397 1.34 -9.02 -12.78
N LEU A 398 2.15 -9.34 -11.76
CA LEU A 398 2.42 -10.72 -11.37
C LEU A 398 1.15 -11.42 -10.90
N THR A 399 0.41 -10.83 -9.98
CA THR A 399 -0.83 -11.41 -9.45
C THR A 399 -1.87 -11.58 -10.56
N GLY A 400 -2.07 -10.56 -11.39
CA GLY A 400 -2.99 -10.64 -12.53
C GLY A 400 -2.61 -11.77 -13.50
N ALA A 401 -1.33 -11.88 -13.88
CA ALA A 401 -0.85 -12.94 -14.77
C ALA A 401 -1.07 -14.34 -14.19
N VAL A 402 -0.81 -14.51 -12.89
CA VAL A 402 -1.04 -15.79 -12.18
C VAL A 402 -2.52 -16.15 -12.15
N LEU A 403 -3.40 -15.20 -11.82
CA LEU A 403 -4.84 -15.43 -11.79
C LEU A 403 -5.38 -15.78 -13.18
N PHE A 404 -4.93 -15.10 -14.23
CA PHE A 404 -5.25 -15.46 -15.62
C PHE A 404 -4.74 -16.85 -15.98
N TYR A 405 -3.51 -17.20 -15.60
CA TYR A 405 -2.95 -18.53 -15.83
C TYR A 405 -3.79 -19.62 -15.15
N ILE A 406 -4.17 -19.42 -13.88
CA ILE A 406 -5.04 -20.35 -13.15
C ILE A 406 -6.39 -20.48 -13.86
N ALA A 407 -6.98 -19.38 -14.28
CA ALA A 407 -8.26 -19.36 -15.00
C ALA A 407 -8.18 -20.11 -16.33
N VAL A 408 -7.14 -19.87 -17.15
CA VAL A 408 -6.93 -20.55 -18.43
C VAL A 408 -6.78 -22.06 -18.25
N LYS A 409 -6.01 -22.50 -17.26
CA LYS A 409 -5.81 -23.94 -16.95
C LYS A 409 -7.08 -24.63 -16.50
N ASN A 410 -7.96 -23.89 -15.83
CA ASN A 410 -9.23 -24.40 -15.30
C ASN A 410 -10.43 -24.16 -16.21
N PHE A 411 -10.23 -23.55 -17.38
CA PHE A 411 -11.31 -23.29 -18.34
C PHE A 411 -11.65 -24.57 -19.12
N LYS A 412 -12.34 -25.50 -18.42
CA LYS A 412 -12.76 -26.82 -18.90
C LYS A 412 -14.19 -27.09 -18.45
N ASP A 413 -14.96 -27.91 -19.22
CA ASP A 413 -16.37 -28.21 -18.92
C ASP A 413 -16.55 -28.74 -17.50
N GLU A 414 -15.72 -29.71 -17.10
CA GLU A 414 -15.79 -30.36 -15.78
C GLU A 414 -15.60 -29.36 -14.62
N ARG A 415 -14.84 -28.29 -14.84
CA ARG A 415 -14.56 -27.28 -13.81
C ARG A 415 -15.57 -26.15 -13.83
N LEU A 416 -15.92 -25.67 -15.02
CA LEU A 416 -16.81 -24.54 -15.18
C LEU A 416 -18.22 -24.88 -14.66
N PHE A 417 -18.73 -26.09 -14.92
CA PHE A 417 -20.08 -26.52 -14.53
C PHE A 417 -20.15 -27.36 -13.24
N SER A 418 -19.04 -27.40 -12.47
CA SER A 418 -19.00 -28.13 -11.20
C SER A 418 -19.95 -27.51 -10.16
N GLU A 419 -20.82 -28.33 -9.55
CA GLU A 419 -21.76 -27.93 -8.49
C GLU A 419 -21.19 -28.16 -7.06
N LYS A 420 -19.93 -28.60 -6.97
CA LYS A 420 -19.29 -28.88 -5.69
C LYS A 420 -19.21 -27.63 -4.80
N PRO A 421 -19.11 -27.78 -3.45
CA PRO A 421 -18.91 -26.65 -2.54
C PRO A 421 -17.65 -25.84 -2.86
N LEU A 422 -17.68 -24.54 -2.56
CA LEU A 422 -16.60 -23.60 -2.86
C LEU A 422 -15.20 -24.09 -2.43
N PRO A 423 -14.97 -24.60 -1.20
CA PRO A 423 -13.64 -25.07 -0.80
C PRO A 423 -13.11 -26.21 -1.67
N THR A 424 -14.03 -27.09 -2.13
CA THR A 424 -13.66 -28.19 -3.02
C THR A 424 -13.27 -27.68 -4.40
N ARG A 425 -14.01 -26.72 -4.95
CA ARG A 425 -13.69 -26.10 -6.25
C ARG A 425 -12.37 -25.33 -6.20
N MET A 426 -12.15 -24.55 -5.14
CA MET A 426 -10.85 -23.86 -4.94
C MET A 426 -9.69 -24.84 -4.93
N ARG A 427 -9.82 -25.94 -4.17
CA ARG A 427 -8.82 -27.01 -4.15
C ARG A 427 -8.60 -27.64 -5.53
N GLU A 428 -9.67 -27.89 -6.27
CA GLU A 428 -9.60 -28.46 -7.62
C GLU A 428 -8.92 -27.50 -8.61
N PHE A 429 -9.17 -26.19 -8.51
CA PHE A 429 -8.50 -25.17 -9.28
C PHE A 429 -6.98 -25.14 -8.97
N LEU A 430 -6.61 -25.22 -7.71
CA LEU A 430 -5.22 -25.32 -7.31
C LEU A 430 -4.57 -26.64 -7.74
N SER A 431 -5.32 -27.75 -7.72
CA SER A 431 -4.77 -29.05 -8.11
C SER A 431 -4.38 -29.12 -9.58
N GLU A 432 -4.98 -28.29 -10.46
CA GLU A 432 -4.67 -28.24 -11.88
C GLU A 432 -3.32 -27.57 -12.18
N ILE A 433 -2.88 -26.66 -11.30
CA ILE A 433 -1.59 -25.99 -11.40
C ILE A 433 -0.47 -26.73 -10.63
N LEU A 434 -0.80 -27.85 -9.96
CA LEU A 434 0.14 -28.70 -9.23
C LEU A 434 0.31 -30.04 -9.97
N PRO A 435 1.13 -30.11 -11.05
CA PRO A 435 1.33 -31.34 -11.81
C PRO A 435 1.96 -32.44 -10.96
N ARG A 436 1.58 -33.69 -11.24
CA ARG A 436 2.08 -34.87 -10.52
C ARG A 436 3.55 -35.16 -10.79
N GLU A 437 4.04 -34.74 -11.95
CA GLU A 437 5.40 -34.99 -12.41
C GLU A 437 6.46 -34.18 -11.64
N TYR A 438 6.09 -32.95 -11.22
CA TYR A 438 6.99 -32.01 -10.56
C TYR A 438 6.38 -31.44 -9.28
N PRO A 439 6.01 -32.23 -8.27
CA PRO A 439 5.27 -31.77 -7.10
C PRO A 439 6.06 -30.79 -6.24
N PHE A 440 7.36 -30.99 -6.07
CA PHE A 440 8.21 -30.12 -5.24
C PHE A 440 8.44 -28.75 -5.90
N THR A 441 8.75 -28.75 -7.22
CA THR A 441 8.90 -27.50 -7.98
C THR A 441 7.61 -26.71 -7.99
N SER A 442 6.47 -27.41 -8.15
CA SER A 442 5.15 -26.74 -8.13
C SER A 442 4.81 -26.13 -6.78
N LEU A 443 5.15 -26.81 -5.68
CA LEU A 443 4.99 -26.29 -4.33
C LEU A 443 5.89 -25.08 -4.08
N PHE A 444 7.15 -25.14 -4.52
CA PHE A 444 8.07 -24.01 -4.46
C PHE A 444 7.50 -22.78 -5.21
N LEU A 445 7.06 -22.96 -6.45
CA LEU A 445 6.51 -21.88 -7.27
C LEU A 445 5.18 -21.36 -6.70
N LEU A 446 4.28 -22.24 -6.27
CA LEU A 446 2.98 -21.84 -5.71
C LEU A 446 3.16 -20.99 -4.45
N SER A 447 4.04 -21.42 -3.54
CA SER A 447 4.30 -20.68 -2.30
C SER A 447 4.94 -19.33 -2.57
N GLY A 448 5.90 -19.24 -3.51
CA GLY A 448 6.51 -17.98 -3.90
C GLY A 448 5.52 -17.02 -4.56
N VAL A 449 4.71 -17.53 -5.50
CA VAL A 449 3.70 -16.73 -6.21
C VAL A 449 2.54 -16.30 -5.31
N SER A 450 2.33 -16.96 -4.16
CA SER A 450 1.32 -16.55 -3.19
C SER A 450 1.68 -15.27 -2.42
N ILE A 451 2.96 -14.88 -2.35
CA ILE A 451 3.44 -13.73 -1.57
C ILE A 451 2.73 -12.41 -1.91
N PRO A 452 2.54 -12.00 -3.17
CA PRO A 452 1.78 -10.78 -3.48
C PRO A 452 0.38 -10.80 -2.89
N PHE A 453 -0.32 -11.94 -2.95
CA PHE A 453 -1.65 -12.09 -2.38
C PHE A 453 -1.64 -12.05 -0.85
N VAL A 454 -0.68 -12.74 -0.21
CA VAL A 454 -0.45 -12.70 1.24
C VAL A 454 -0.27 -11.25 1.69
N PHE A 455 0.59 -10.52 1.00
CA PHE A 455 0.88 -9.12 1.32
C PHE A 455 -0.35 -8.21 1.17
N MET A 456 -1.17 -8.39 0.13
CA MET A 456 -2.42 -7.65 -0.05
C MET A 456 -3.40 -7.90 1.11
N VAL A 457 -3.54 -9.15 1.55
CA VAL A 457 -4.43 -9.51 2.67
C VAL A 457 -3.88 -8.99 4.00
N GLN A 458 -2.57 -9.03 4.19
CA GLN A 458 -1.93 -8.44 5.38
C GLN A 458 -2.13 -6.93 5.46
N MET A 459 -2.06 -6.23 4.33
CA MET A 459 -2.39 -4.79 4.26
C MET A 459 -3.84 -4.51 4.62
N MET A 460 -4.78 -5.36 4.19
CA MET A 460 -6.18 -5.24 4.64
C MET A 460 -6.29 -5.44 6.17
N CYS A 461 -5.59 -6.41 6.73
CA CYS A 461 -5.58 -6.62 8.18
C CYS A 461 -4.98 -5.42 8.93
N LEU A 462 -3.92 -4.81 8.38
CA LEU A 462 -3.35 -3.58 8.92
C LEU A 462 -4.41 -2.46 8.98
N VAL A 463 -5.17 -2.26 7.91
CA VAL A 463 -6.24 -1.26 7.86
C VAL A 463 -7.34 -1.56 8.88
N LEU A 464 -7.76 -2.82 9.01
CA LEU A 464 -8.80 -3.23 9.95
C LEU A 464 -8.38 -3.02 11.42
N PHE A 465 -7.13 -3.31 11.74
CA PHE A 465 -6.64 -3.24 13.13
C PHE A 465 -5.98 -1.89 13.48
N PHE A 466 -5.84 -0.99 12.49
CA PHE A 466 -5.18 0.30 12.65
C PHE A 466 -5.81 1.19 13.73
N ASN A 467 -7.13 1.10 13.93
CA ASN A 467 -7.88 1.86 14.92
C ASN A 467 -8.03 1.17 16.28
N LEU A 468 -7.47 -0.02 16.45
CA LEU A 468 -7.49 -0.69 17.74
C LEU A 468 -6.43 -0.10 18.67
N PRO A 469 -6.72 0.03 19.98
CA PRO A 469 -5.72 0.50 20.94
C PRO A 469 -4.56 -0.49 21.08
N MET A 470 -3.36 0.04 21.30
CA MET A 470 -2.22 -0.79 21.67
C MET A 470 -2.45 -1.46 23.05
N PRO A 471 -2.04 -2.71 23.30
CA PRO A 471 -1.27 -3.59 22.40
C PRO A 471 -2.13 -4.43 21.44
N TRP A 472 -3.45 -4.32 21.48
CA TRP A 472 -4.37 -5.19 20.74
C TRP A 472 -4.19 -5.09 19.22
N SER A 473 -3.95 -3.89 18.69
CA SER A 473 -3.65 -3.70 17.26
C SER A 473 -2.46 -4.56 16.82
N LEU A 474 -1.37 -4.56 17.59
CA LEU A 474 -0.17 -5.33 17.31
C LEU A 474 -0.42 -6.84 17.43
N VAL A 475 -1.11 -7.27 18.50
CA VAL A 475 -1.41 -8.69 18.74
C VAL A 475 -2.25 -9.28 17.62
N PHE A 476 -3.34 -8.60 17.23
CA PHE A 476 -4.19 -9.07 16.13
C PHE A 476 -3.46 -9.04 14.80
N LEU A 477 -2.66 -8.00 14.53
CA LEU A 477 -1.89 -7.92 13.29
C LEU A 477 -0.91 -9.10 13.17
N LEU A 478 -0.15 -9.40 14.21
CA LEU A 478 0.79 -10.53 14.21
C LEU A 478 0.08 -11.87 14.05
N LEU A 479 -1.03 -12.06 14.76
CA LEU A 479 -1.80 -13.30 14.72
C LEU A 479 -2.39 -13.56 13.34
N PHE A 480 -3.03 -12.56 12.74
CA PHE A 480 -3.62 -12.70 11.41
C PHE A 480 -2.56 -12.74 10.31
N ALA A 481 -1.46 -12.01 10.43
CA ALA A 481 -0.35 -12.10 9.49
C ALA A 481 0.22 -13.52 9.46
N ALA A 482 0.54 -14.10 10.63
CA ALA A 482 1.02 -15.47 10.72
C ALA A 482 0.00 -16.48 10.19
N LEU A 483 -1.29 -16.32 10.50
CA LEU A 483 -2.35 -17.20 9.99
C LEU A 483 -2.41 -17.21 8.46
N ILE A 484 -2.37 -16.03 7.84
CA ILE A 484 -2.43 -15.88 6.38
C ILE A 484 -1.22 -16.54 5.73
N GLU A 485 -0.02 -16.34 6.28
CA GLU A 485 1.20 -16.95 5.76
C GLU A 485 1.19 -18.47 5.89
N GLU A 486 0.84 -19.00 7.07
CA GLU A 486 0.78 -20.46 7.27
C GLU A 486 -0.31 -21.10 6.40
N PHE A 487 -1.44 -20.41 6.20
CA PHE A 487 -2.48 -20.86 5.27
C PHE A 487 -1.98 -20.90 3.83
N ALA A 488 -1.31 -19.85 3.36
CA ALA A 488 -0.77 -19.77 2.00
C ALA A 488 0.27 -20.86 1.72
N LYS A 489 1.14 -21.14 2.70
CA LYS A 489 2.11 -22.26 2.64
C LYS A 489 1.41 -23.62 2.70
N GLY A 490 0.44 -23.78 3.60
CA GLY A 490 -0.24 -25.06 3.86
C GLY A 490 -1.18 -25.51 2.77
N ILE A 491 -1.80 -24.59 2.00
CA ILE A 491 -2.85 -24.92 1.03
C ILE A 491 -2.36 -25.80 -0.13
N GLY A 492 -1.11 -25.62 -0.56
CA GLY A 492 -0.47 -26.45 -1.58
C GLY A 492 -0.29 -27.89 -1.11
N ILE A 493 0.22 -28.06 0.11
CA ILE A 493 0.39 -29.36 0.79
C ILE A 493 -0.96 -30.06 0.95
N TYR A 494 -1.97 -29.34 1.46
CA TYR A 494 -3.33 -29.86 1.62
C TYR A 494 -3.93 -30.32 0.29
N THR A 495 -3.69 -29.58 -0.79
CA THR A 495 -4.20 -29.90 -2.13
C THR A 495 -3.60 -31.19 -2.66
N ILE A 496 -2.27 -31.36 -2.58
CA ILE A 496 -1.59 -32.60 -3.00
C ILE A 496 -2.03 -33.78 -2.11
N TYR A 497 -2.05 -33.61 -0.77
CA TYR A 497 -2.52 -34.63 0.15
C TYR A 497 -3.95 -35.08 -0.15
N SER A 498 -4.83 -34.13 -0.46
CA SER A 498 -6.24 -34.41 -0.75
C SER A 498 -6.44 -35.18 -2.05
N ARG A 499 -5.52 -35.01 -3.02
CA ARG A 499 -5.52 -35.73 -4.29
C ARG A 499 -4.90 -37.12 -4.15
N GLU A 500 -3.79 -37.23 -3.42
CA GLU A 500 -2.97 -38.44 -3.33
C GLU A 500 -2.25 -38.51 -1.97
N ALA A 501 -2.97 -39.02 -0.96
CA ALA A 501 -2.43 -39.13 0.41
C ALA A 501 -1.20 -40.06 0.49
N GLY A 502 -1.13 -41.11 -0.37
CA GLY A 502 -0.02 -42.06 -0.44
C GLY A 502 1.31 -41.43 -0.90
N PHE A 503 1.28 -40.27 -1.58
CA PHE A 503 2.49 -39.54 -1.94
C PHE A 503 3.30 -39.09 -0.73
N PHE A 504 2.66 -38.80 0.41
CA PHE A 504 3.32 -38.29 1.62
C PHE A 504 3.97 -39.41 2.45
N THR A 505 5.00 -40.07 1.90
CA THR A 505 6.01 -40.76 2.71
C THR A 505 6.73 -39.74 3.60
N TRP A 506 7.41 -40.16 4.67
CA TRP A 506 8.17 -39.23 5.52
C TRP A 506 9.20 -38.42 4.74
N LYS A 507 9.88 -39.08 3.78
CA LYS A 507 10.85 -38.43 2.89
C LYS A 507 10.18 -37.34 2.05
N ASN A 508 9.09 -37.65 1.36
CA ASN A 508 8.38 -36.71 0.50
C ASN A 508 7.73 -35.57 1.29
N LEU A 509 7.28 -35.84 2.51
CA LEU A 509 6.73 -34.87 3.43
C LEU A 509 7.80 -33.82 3.79
N ILE A 510 9.01 -34.24 4.16
CA ILE A 510 10.12 -33.35 4.48
C ILE A 510 10.52 -32.53 3.24
N LEU A 511 10.66 -33.18 2.07
CA LEU A 511 11.02 -32.49 0.82
C LEU A 511 9.94 -31.48 0.37
N ALA A 512 8.66 -31.83 0.50
CA ALA A 512 7.55 -30.93 0.19
C ALA A 512 7.54 -29.72 1.12
N SER A 513 7.76 -29.94 2.42
CA SER A 513 7.86 -28.85 3.40
C SER A 513 9.05 -27.95 3.13
N ALA A 514 10.21 -28.51 2.79
CA ALA A 514 11.39 -27.74 2.43
C ALA A 514 11.20 -26.92 1.14
N ALA A 515 10.62 -27.53 0.09
CA ALA A 515 10.35 -26.83 -1.16
C ALA A 515 9.38 -25.66 -0.97
N THR A 516 8.31 -25.87 -0.19
CA THR A 516 7.32 -24.83 0.12
C THR A 516 7.95 -23.69 0.94
N ALA A 517 8.70 -24.03 2.00
CA ALA A 517 9.35 -23.05 2.86
C ALA A 517 10.39 -22.20 2.08
N LEU A 518 11.19 -22.86 1.25
CA LEU A 518 12.20 -22.18 0.43
C LEU A 518 11.56 -21.24 -0.60
N GLY A 519 10.50 -21.69 -1.29
CA GLY A 519 9.78 -20.85 -2.25
C GLY A 519 9.17 -19.61 -1.60
N PHE A 520 8.57 -19.80 -0.43
CA PHE A 520 7.99 -18.69 0.35
C PHE A 520 9.06 -17.70 0.79
N LEU A 521 10.12 -18.18 1.43
CA LEU A 521 11.23 -17.35 1.91
C LEU A 521 11.87 -16.53 0.78
N VAL A 522 12.19 -17.18 -0.35
CA VAL A 522 12.84 -16.50 -1.48
C VAL A 522 11.98 -15.34 -1.96
N ALA A 523 10.69 -15.56 -2.18
CA ALA A 523 9.80 -14.52 -2.68
C ALA A 523 9.52 -13.42 -1.63
N GLU A 524 9.38 -13.77 -0.34
CA GLU A 524 9.23 -12.82 0.77
C GLU A 524 10.47 -11.92 0.89
N LYS A 525 11.67 -12.51 0.87
CA LYS A 525 12.91 -11.73 0.99
C LYS A 525 13.19 -10.90 -0.26
N LEU A 526 12.81 -11.40 -1.44
CA LEU A 526 12.91 -10.62 -2.66
C LEU A 526 11.98 -9.39 -2.61
N LEU A 527 10.75 -9.54 -2.13
CA LEU A 527 9.83 -8.43 -1.93
C LEU A 527 10.37 -7.43 -0.90
N LEU A 528 10.87 -7.92 0.24
CA LEU A 528 11.49 -7.08 1.27
C LEU A 528 12.71 -6.32 0.73
N LEU A 529 13.57 -7.01 -0.01
CA LEU A 529 14.77 -6.42 -0.62
C LEU A 529 14.41 -5.29 -1.57
N VAL A 530 13.44 -5.51 -2.46
CA VAL A 530 12.96 -4.49 -3.40
C VAL A 530 12.37 -3.29 -2.62
N THR A 531 11.64 -3.55 -1.53
CA THR A 531 11.07 -2.48 -0.68
C THR A 531 12.16 -1.66 0.01
N ILE A 532 13.20 -2.30 0.55
CA ILE A 532 14.33 -1.60 1.20
C ILE A 532 15.15 -0.81 0.18
N ALA A 533 15.34 -1.34 -1.02
CA ALA A 533 16.07 -0.66 -2.09
C ALA A 533 15.42 0.69 -2.47
N GLN A 534 14.10 0.80 -2.39
CA GLN A 534 13.37 2.06 -2.61
C GLN A 534 13.56 3.09 -1.48
N ILE A 535 13.87 2.63 -0.26
CA ILE A 535 14.07 3.52 0.89
C ILE A 535 15.49 4.09 0.91
N SER A 536 16.48 3.35 0.43
CA SER A 536 17.89 3.76 0.52
C SER A 536 18.78 3.12 -0.55
N ASP A 537 19.17 3.91 -1.54
CA ASP A 537 20.12 3.48 -2.59
C ASP A 537 21.48 3.04 -2.04
N SER A 538 21.89 3.57 -0.87
CA SER A 538 23.21 3.33 -0.29
C SER A 538 23.31 2.09 0.60
N VAL A 539 22.17 1.57 1.07
CA VAL A 539 22.12 0.47 2.06
C VAL A 539 22.04 -0.89 1.38
N PHE A 540 21.72 -0.92 0.07
CA PHE A 540 21.42 -2.14 -0.68
C PHE A 540 22.55 -3.19 -0.64
N GLY A 541 23.79 -2.77 -0.86
CA GLY A 541 24.91 -3.71 -0.90
C GLY A 541 25.27 -4.32 0.45
N SER A 542 25.28 -3.51 1.51
CA SER A 542 25.67 -3.95 2.86
C SER A 542 24.60 -4.81 3.55
N ILE A 543 23.32 -4.46 3.38
CA ILE A 543 22.21 -5.24 3.95
C ILE A 543 22.06 -6.60 3.25
N LEU A 544 22.29 -6.67 1.93
CA LEU A 544 22.21 -7.93 1.19
C LEU A 544 23.20 -8.97 1.78
N PHE A 545 24.44 -8.59 2.00
CA PHE A 545 25.47 -9.50 2.52
C PHE A 545 25.27 -9.85 3.99
N LEU A 546 24.82 -8.89 4.81
CA LEU A 546 24.59 -9.14 6.25
C LEU A 546 23.35 -10.01 6.48
N SER A 547 22.29 -9.84 5.67
CA SER A 547 21.04 -10.58 5.82
C SER A 547 21.14 -12.04 5.34
N LEU A 548 22.05 -12.36 4.42
CA LEU A 548 22.24 -13.74 3.93
C LEU A 548 22.62 -14.71 5.06
N GLY A 549 23.48 -14.30 5.98
CA GLY A 549 23.87 -15.13 7.14
C GLY A 549 22.73 -15.36 8.15
N ALA A 550 21.75 -14.44 8.21
CA ALA A 550 20.62 -14.52 9.13
C ALA A 550 19.38 -15.20 8.53
N LEU A 551 19.38 -15.53 7.23
CA LEU A 551 18.22 -16.12 6.54
C LEU A 551 17.87 -17.54 6.99
N TRP A 552 18.78 -18.23 7.63
CA TRP A 552 18.54 -19.62 8.08
C TRP A 552 17.45 -19.69 9.17
N LEU A 553 17.36 -18.69 10.05
CA LEU A 553 16.33 -18.65 11.10
C LEU A 553 14.90 -18.51 10.55
N PRO A 554 14.59 -17.52 9.67
CA PRO A 554 13.31 -17.47 8.97
C PRO A 554 13.03 -18.71 8.13
N LEU A 555 14.06 -19.27 7.46
CA LEU A 555 13.89 -20.53 6.72
C LEU A 555 13.48 -21.69 7.61
N LEU A 556 14.13 -21.81 8.78
CA LEU A 556 13.80 -22.83 9.75
C LEU A 556 12.37 -22.65 10.27
N LEU A 557 11.96 -21.42 10.57
CA LEU A 557 10.60 -21.11 10.99
C LEU A 557 9.58 -21.55 9.93
N HIS A 558 9.73 -21.14 8.69
CA HIS A 558 8.82 -21.50 7.61
C HIS A 558 8.81 -23.01 7.36
N PHE A 559 9.99 -23.65 7.43
CA PHE A 559 10.09 -25.10 7.29
C PHE A 559 9.35 -25.83 8.41
N VAL A 560 9.55 -25.45 9.67
CA VAL A 560 8.89 -26.05 10.84
C VAL A 560 7.39 -25.82 10.77
N GLY A 561 6.91 -24.64 10.42
CA GLY A 561 5.49 -24.33 10.24
C GLY A 561 4.82 -25.28 9.22
N VAL A 562 5.40 -25.37 8.02
CA VAL A 562 4.89 -26.28 6.97
C VAL A 562 4.99 -27.74 7.38
N LEU A 563 6.08 -28.13 8.06
CA LEU A 563 6.29 -29.50 8.54
C LEU A 563 5.23 -29.90 9.58
N ILE A 564 4.84 -28.99 10.47
CA ILE A 564 3.77 -29.22 11.45
C ILE A 564 2.45 -29.50 10.71
N VAL A 565 2.07 -28.65 9.77
CA VAL A 565 0.83 -28.80 8.97
C VAL A 565 0.85 -30.13 8.21
N ALA A 566 1.97 -30.45 7.53
CA ALA A 566 2.13 -31.67 6.75
C ALA A 566 2.07 -32.93 7.64
N THR A 567 2.67 -32.89 8.82
CA THR A 567 2.68 -34.00 9.80
C THR A 567 1.28 -34.24 10.38
N CYS A 568 0.58 -33.15 10.75
CA CYS A 568 -0.81 -33.24 11.20
C CYS A 568 -1.72 -33.86 10.11
N LEU A 569 -1.55 -33.49 8.86
CA LEU A 569 -2.27 -34.11 7.75
C LEU A 569 -1.94 -35.60 7.59
N LYS A 570 -0.66 -35.96 7.70
CA LYS A 570 -0.23 -37.37 7.56
C LYS A 570 -0.77 -38.27 8.67
N LEU A 571 -0.74 -37.80 9.90
CA LEU A 571 -1.13 -38.60 11.07
C LEU A 571 -2.65 -38.62 11.30
N GLY A 572 -3.32 -37.47 11.13
CA GLY A 572 -4.74 -37.29 11.47
C GLY A 572 -5.68 -37.12 10.28
N GLY A 573 -5.14 -37.11 9.04
CA GLY A 573 -5.92 -36.92 7.82
C GLY A 573 -6.39 -35.48 7.60
N LYS A 574 -7.29 -35.29 6.65
CA LYS A 574 -7.77 -33.95 6.23
C LYS A 574 -8.36 -33.10 7.36
N ARG A 575 -8.94 -33.72 8.37
CA ARG A 575 -9.55 -33.04 9.53
C ARG A 575 -8.52 -32.30 10.38
N TRP A 576 -7.26 -32.76 10.35
CA TRP A 576 -6.17 -32.19 11.12
C TRP A 576 -5.44 -31.03 10.40
N PHE A 577 -5.92 -30.61 9.23
CA PHE A 577 -5.37 -29.44 8.55
C PHE A 577 -5.52 -28.17 9.40
N VAL A 578 -6.72 -27.89 9.89
CA VAL A 578 -6.98 -26.68 10.71
C VAL A 578 -6.23 -26.72 12.04
N PRO A 579 -6.24 -27.82 12.84
CA PRO A 579 -5.39 -27.90 14.02
C PRO A 579 -3.90 -27.70 13.72
N GLY A 580 -3.38 -28.32 12.67
CA GLY A 580 -1.99 -28.14 12.25
C GLY A 580 -1.66 -26.70 11.88
N LEU A 581 -2.58 -26.03 11.21
CA LEU A 581 -2.44 -24.62 10.85
C LEU A 581 -2.41 -23.70 12.08
N VAL A 582 -3.28 -23.97 13.08
CA VAL A 582 -3.31 -23.22 14.34
C VAL A 582 -2.00 -23.39 15.12
N ILE A 583 -1.47 -24.62 15.20
CA ILE A 583 -0.20 -24.86 15.87
C ILE A 583 0.95 -24.13 15.16
N ALA A 584 1.01 -24.22 13.82
CA ALA A 584 2.02 -23.52 13.03
C ALA A 584 1.92 -21.99 13.20
N MET A 585 0.71 -21.44 13.19
CA MET A 585 0.44 -20.02 13.46
C MET A 585 0.96 -19.58 14.83
N VAL A 586 0.70 -20.36 15.88
CA VAL A 586 1.18 -20.05 17.25
C VAL A 586 2.71 -20.03 17.29
N VAL A 587 3.36 -21.02 16.69
CA VAL A 587 4.84 -21.09 16.61
C VAL A 587 5.38 -19.87 15.88
N HIS A 588 4.75 -19.48 14.77
CA HIS A 588 5.14 -18.31 14.00
C HIS A 588 4.93 -17.01 14.79
N CYS A 589 3.80 -16.84 15.47
CA CYS A 589 3.54 -15.69 16.33
C CYS A 589 4.55 -15.56 17.46
N LEU A 590 4.90 -16.66 18.13
CA LEU A 590 5.89 -16.67 19.20
C LEU A 590 7.28 -16.25 18.69
N TYR A 591 7.64 -16.72 17.50
CA TYR A 591 8.88 -16.30 16.84
C TYR A 591 8.89 -14.79 16.57
N ASN A 592 7.85 -14.25 15.95
CA ASN A 592 7.76 -12.82 15.66
C ASN A 592 7.75 -11.97 16.94
N LEU A 593 7.03 -12.42 17.97
CA LEU A 593 6.98 -11.75 19.26
C LEU A 593 8.33 -11.74 19.97
N TYR A 594 9.09 -12.83 19.89
CA TYR A 594 10.45 -12.92 20.43
C TYR A 594 11.37 -11.86 19.84
N PHE A 595 11.30 -11.63 18.52
CA PHE A 595 12.10 -10.59 17.85
C PHE A 595 11.64 -9.16 18.19
N ILE A 596 10.32 -8.95 18.30
CA ILE A 596 9.76 -7.62 18.62
C ILE A 596 10.10 -7.20 20.04
N LEU A 597 10.12 -8.13 21.00
CA LEU A 597 10.44 -7.85 22.39
C LEU A 597 11.95 -7.63 22.62
N GLY A 598 12.77 -7.84 21.61
CA GLY A 598 14.23 -7.61 21.73
C GLY A 598 14.94 -8.55 22.70
N TRP A 599 14.44 -9.77 22.86
CA TRP A 599 15.05 -10.79 23.72
C TRP A 599 16.30 -11.43 23.06
N PHE A 600 17.06 -10.59 22.35
CA PHE A 600 18.35 -10.96 21.76
C PHE A 600 19.49 -10.57 22.66
#